data_581e837a9cba2118175ee08b613a61b0
#
_entry.id   581e837a9cba2118175ee08b613a61b0
#
_cell.length_a   1.000
_cell.length_b   1.000
_cell.length_c   1.000
_cell.angle_alpha   90.00
_cell.angle_beta   90.00
_cell.angle_gamma   90.00
#
_symmetry.space_group_name_H-M   'P 1'
#
loop_
_entity.id
_entity.type
_entity.pdbx_description
1 polymer ?
#
loop_
_entity_poly.entity_id
_entity_poly.type
_entity_poly.pdbx_seq_one_letter_code
_entity_poly.pdbx_strand_id
1 'polypeptide(L)'
;RAPREKFQWFFNFLTLSLAAWAWTSAYAIMPTDDLSYTLLKWRINYAGATAMPPLMFFFAWYFLYPFKKHLPRFISFSIASISILLALLILFSTTILTSAQSPHRYIFGPYYPYFTAYFFVVLLTPLLILYKKYRVTARDAMRRVEHTQIKFVLIGSAIPILTGLFNNIILLVLGIFNYQWIGPTSTLAMTIFFTYAIFKHHLFNLKVITTEIFSAALALVLFVQIFFADTFAVRLVSIGIFFGAAGFGILLVRSVIKEVRNREELEQLTKELSGANEELKKLDKAK
;
A
#
# COMPACT_ATOMS: atom_id res chain seq x y z
N ARG A 1 -17.82 -6.60 6.26
CA ARG A 1 -16.43 -6.79 6.73
C ARG A 1 -16.08 -5.68 7.72
N ALA A 2 -15.48 -6.05 8.86
CA ALA A 2 -15.10 -5.11 9.90
C ALA A 2 -14.13 -4.05 9.35
N PRO A 3 -14.17 -2.79 9.85
CA PRO A 3 -13.28 -1.72 9.39
C PRO A 3 -11.80 -2.11 9.46
N ARG A 4 -11.43 -2.96 10.43
CA ARG A 4 -10.07 -3.45 10.66
C ARG A 4 -9.55 -4.35 9.53
N GLU A 5 -10.40 -5.15 8.89
CA GLU A 5 -10.03 -5.97 7.74
C GLU A 5 -9.78 -5.11 6.48
N LYS A 6 -10.56 -4.03 6.29
CA LYS A 6 -10.43 -3.18 5.09
C LYS A 6 -9.09 -2.49 4.98
N PHE A 7 -8.57 -1.90 6.08
CA PHE A 7 -7.32 -1.19 5.99
C PHE A 7 -6.12 -2.13 5.85
N GLN A 8 -6.18 -3.37 6.37
CA GLN A 8 -5.16 -4.39 6.14
C GLN A 8 -5.03 -4.72 4.65
N TRP A 9 -6.15 -4.93 3.96
CA TRP A 9 -6.14 -5.15 2.52
C TRP A 9 -5.49 -3.99 1.75
N PHE A 10 -5.88 -2.75 2.08
CA PHE A 10 -5.27 -1.58 1.43
C PHE A 10 -3.78 -1.44 1.78
N PHE A 11 -3.37 -1.77 2.99
CA PHE A 11 -1.98 -1.80 3.38
C PHE A 11 -1.17 -2.81 2.56
N ASN A 12 -1.66 -4.04 2.43
CA ASN A 12 -0.98 -5.09 1.68
C ASN A 12 -0.84 -4.72 0.19
N PHE A 13 -1.92 -4.24 -0.43
CA PHE A 13 -1.86 -3.79 -1.82
C PHE A 13 -0.95 -2.57 -2.00
N LEU A 14 -0.95 -1.64 -1.06
CA LEU A 14 -0.05 -0.49 -1.07
C LEU A 14 1.42 -0.94 -0.99
N THR A 15 1.74 -1.87 -0.09
CA THR A 15 3.09 -2.40 0.07
C THR A 15 3.56 -3.11 -1.21
N LEU A 16 2.71 -3.95 -1.80
CA LEU A 16 3.02 -4.62 -3.07
C LEU A 16 3.20 -3.60 -4.21
N SER A 17 2.35 -2.59 -4.29
CA SER A 17 2.45 -1.52 -5.30
C SER A 17 3.73 -0.71 -5.14
N LEU A 18 4.12 -0.37 -3.91
CA LEU A 18 5.38 0.33 -3.62
C LEU A 18 6.61 -0.53 -3.98
N ALA A 19 6.59 -1.82 -3.67
CA ALA A 19 7.65 -2.75 -4.04
C ALA A 19 7.78 -2.89 -5.56
N ALA A 20 6.67 -3.07 -6.26
CA ALA A 20 6.63 -3.14 -7.72
C ALA A 20 7.13 -1.84 -8.37
N TRP A 21 6.72 -0.68 -7.84
CA TRP A 21 7.20 0.60 -8.32
C TRP A 21 8.70 0.81 -8.07
N ALA A 22 9.21 0.46 -6.89
CA ALA A 22 10.64 0.53 -6.60
C ALA A 22 11.46 -0.37 -7.54
N TRP A 23 10.98 -1.59 -7.80
CA TRP A 23 11.58 -2.51 -8.74
C TRP A 23 11.59 -1.96 -10.17
N THR A 24 10.44 -1.49 -10.66
CA THR A 24 10.34 -0.91 -12.01
C THR A 24 11.12 0.38 -12.14
N SER A 25 11.28 1.17 -11.06
CA SER A 25 12.16 2.35 -11.03
C SER A 25 13.62 1.98 -11.19
N ALA A 26 14.09 0.98 -10.43
CA ALA A 26 15.46 0.48 -10.56
C ALA A 26 15.73 -0.06 -11.98
N TYR A 27 14.76 -0.78 -12.55
CA TYR A 27 14.85 -1.28 -13.92
C TYR A 27 14.82 -0.16 -14.97
N ALA A 28 14.00 0.87 -14.78
CA ALA A 28 13.89 2.00 -15.70
C ALA A 28 15.18 2.84 -15.78
N ILE A 29 15.92 2.93 -14.67
CA ILE A 29 17.19 3.66 -14.58
C ILE A 29 18.34 2.92 -15.29
N MET A 30 18.25 1.59 -15.46
CA MET A 30 19.31 0.82 -16.14
C MET A 30 19.49 1.32 -17.58
N PRO A 31 20.74 1.66 -17.97
CA PRO A 31 21.01 2.18 -19.31
C PRO A 31 20.70 1.14 -20.39
N THR A 32 20.26 1.61 -21.54
CA THR A 32 20.06 0.82 -22.76
C THR A 32 20.24 1.75 -23.96
N ASP A 33 20.77 1.23 -25.06
CA ASP A 33 21.00 1.99 -26.30
C ASP A 33 19.68 2.19 -27.08
N ASP A 34 18.67 1.36 -26.84
CA ASP A 34 17.35 1.50 -27.48
C ASP A 34 16.46 2.50 -26.71
N LEU A 35 16.24 3.66 -27.35
CA LEU A 35 15.40 4.72 -26.81
C LEU A 35 13.91 4.31 -26.74
N SER A 36 13.44 3.46 -27.65
CA SER A 36 12.06 2.95 -27.64
C SER A 36 11.84 2.05 -26.41
N TYR A 37 12.82 1.20 -26.14
CA TYR A 37 12.80 0.34 -24.96
C TYR A 37 12.94 1.14 -23.67
N THR A 38 13.78 2.19 -23.66
CA THR A 38 13.87 3.14 -22.54
C THR A 38 12.52 3.78 -22.26
N LEU A 39 11.81 4.24 -23.28
CA LEU A 39 10.48 4.83 -23.12
C LEU A 39 9.47 3.81 -22.55
N LEU A 40 9.51 2.57 -23.03
CA LEU A 40 8.64 1.49 -22.51
C LEU A 40 8.89 1.24 -21.02
N LYS A 41 10.16 1.15 -20.57
CA LYS A 41 10.51 0.99 -19.17
C LYS A 41 9.93 2.11 -18.30
N TRP A 42 10.07 3.36 -18.72
CA TRP A 42 9.51 4.51 -18.01
C TRP A 42 7.98 4.51 -18.02
N ARG A 43 7.34 4.13 -19.13
CA ARG A 43 5.88 3.97 -19.19
C ARG A 43 5.38 2.93 -18.20
N ILE A 44 6.02 1.77 -18.12
CA ILE A 44 5.68 0.72 -17.15
C ILE A 44 5.83 1.25 -15.72
N ASN A 45 6.92 1.96 -15.42
CA ASN A 45 7.18 2.54 -14.10
C ASN A 45 6.10 3.56 -13.72
N TYR A 46 5.81 4.53 -14.58
CA TYR A 46 4.79 5.55 -14.33
C TYR A 46 3.37 4.97 -14.24
N ALA A 47 3.04 4.00 -15.10
CA ALA A 47 1.74 3.31 -15.04
C ALA A 47 1.58 2.55 -13.71
N GLY A 48 2.62 1.84 -13.26
CA GLY A 48 2.64 1.17 -11.96
C GLY A 48 2.45 2.15 -10.81
N ALA A 49 3.05 3.34 -10.90
CA ALA A 49 2.92 4.38 -9.89
C ALA A 49 1.47 4.87 -9.70
N THR A 50 0.62 4.80 -10.72
CA THR A 50 -0.78 5.28 -10.63
C THR A 50 -1.62 4.50 -9.62
N ALA A 51 -1.23 3.30 -9.22
CA ALA A 51 -1.92 2.51 -8.20
C ALA A 51 -1.71 3.05 -6.78
N MET A 52 -0.60 3.73 -6.51
CA MET A 52 -0.24 4.19 -5.15
C MET A 52 -1.19 5.25 -4.59
N PRO A 53 -1.58 6.32 -5.32
CA PRO A 53 -2.46 7.35 -4.80
C PRO A 53 -3.81 6.82 -4.27
N PRO A 54 -4.60 6.02 -5.01
CA PRO A 54 -5.84 5.48 -4.50
C PRO A 54 -5.63 4.53 -3.32
N LEU A 55 -4.61 3.66 -3.37
CA LEU A 55 -4.34 2.73 -2.28
C LEU A 55 -3.97 3.45 -0.99
N MET A 56 -3.12 4.48 -1.07
CA MET A 56 -2.75 5.31 0.08
C MET A 56 -3.96 6.11 0.61
N PHE A 57 -4.82 6.63 -0.27
CA PHE A 57 -6.04 7.30 0.12
C PHE A 57 -6.98 6.38 0.90
N PHE A 58 -7.28 5.19 0.38
CA PHE A 58 -8.15 4.23 1.06
C PHE A 58 -7.53 3.69 2.34
N PHE A 59 -6.22 3.43 2.35
CA PHE A 59 -5.51 3.07 3.56
C PHE A 59 -5.70 4.14 4.65
N ALA A 60 -5.38 5.39 4.38
CA ALA A 60 -5.53 6.48 5.34
C ALA A 60 -6.98 6.68 5.79
N TRP A 61 -7.95 6.49 4.87
CA TRP A 61 -9.38 6.61 5.20
C TRP A 61 -9.83 5.58 6.22
N TYR A 62 -9.46 4.31 6.02
CA TYR A 62 -9.91 3.21 6.87
C TYR A 62 -8.96 2.91 8.04
N PHE A 63 -7.78 3.51 8.09
CA PHE A 63 -6.76 3.24 9.09
C PHE A 63 -7.30 3.40 10.51
N LEU A 64 -7.22 2.33 11.33
CA LEU A 64 -7.78 2.13 12.67
C LEU A 64 -9.32 2.28 12.74
N TYR A 65 -9.86 3.35 12.19
CA TYR A 65 -11.29 3.61 12.09
C TYR A 65 -11.58 4.46 10.84
N PRO A 66 -12.80 4.38 10.27
CA PRO A 66 -13.16 5.19 9.11
C PRO A 66 -13.08 6.68 9.43
N PHE A 67 -12.49 7.47 8.53
CA PHE A 67 -12.38 8.93 8.71
C PHE A 67 -13.75 9.61 8.83
N LYS A 68 -14.72 9.14 8.05
CA LYS A 68 -16.15 9.46 8.17
C LYS A 68 -16.96 8.17 8.05
N LYS A 69 -18.18 8.18 8.62
CA LYS A 69 -19.07 7.00 8.64
C LYS A 69 -19.26 6.39 7.24
N HIS A 70 -19.37 7.23 6.22
CA HIS A 70 -19.52 6.79 4.83
C HIS A 70 -18.52 7.52 3.92
N LEU A 71 -17.82 6.76 3.09
CA LEU A 71 -17.11 7.26 1.93
C LEU A 71 -18.09 7.23 0.75
N PRO A 72 -18.40 8.36 0.11
CA PRO A 72 -19.29 8.38 -1.04
C PRO A 72 -18.76 7.46 -2.14
N ARG A 73 -19.60 6.57 -2.66
CA ARG A 73 -19.23 5.61 -3.72
C ARG A 73 -18.68 6.33 -4.95
N PHE A 74 -19.22 7.50 -5.26
CA PHE A 74 -18.74 8.31 -6.37
C PHE A 74 -17.28 8.69 -6.21
N ILE A 75 -16.82 9.15 -5.04
CA ILE A 75 -15.42 9.53 -4.78
C ILE A 75 -14.52 8.29 -4.94
N SER A 76 -14.92 7.16 -4.37
CA SER A 76 -14.14 5.92 -4.47
C SER A 76 -13.99 5.47 -5.93
N PHE A 77 -15.08 5.50 -6.67
CA PHE A 77 -15.10 5.12 -8.07
C PHE A 77 -14.28 6.10 -8.93
N SER A 78 -14.44 7.41 -8.73
CA SER A 78 -13.71 8.43 -9.49
C SER A 78 -12.19 8.32 -9.29
N ILE A 79 -11.71 8.18 -8.04
CA ILE A 79 -10.27 8.05 -7.76
C ILE A 79 -9.71 6.79 -8.44
N ALA A 80 -10.39 5.66 -8.34
CA ALA A 80 -9.93 4.41 -8.94
C ALA A 80 -9.98 4.47 -10.48
N SER A 81 -11.07 4.98 -11.07
CA SER A 81 -11.23 5.08 -12.53
C SER A 81 -10.23 6.04 -13.15
N ILE A 82 -9.96 7.18 -12.52
CA ILE A 82 -8.94 8.14 -13.00
C ILE A 82 -7.54 7.49 -12.95
N SER A 83 -7.20 6.74 -11.89
CA SER A 83 -5.92 6.04 -11.84
C SER A 83 -5.77 5.01 -12.97
N ILE A 84 -6.80 4.22 -13.23
CA ILE A 84 -6.79 3.23 -14.31
C ILE A 84 -6.68 3.93 -15.67
N LEU A 85 -7.45 5.00 -15.89
CA LEU A 85 -7.39 5.76 -17.13
C LEU A 85 -5.98 6.34 -17.37
N LEU A 86 -5.36 6.93 -16.33
CA LEU A 86 -4.02 7.45 -16.41
C LEU A 86 -2.98 6.35 -16.72
N ALA A 87 -3.10 5.17 -16.10
CA ALA A 87 -2.25 4.02 -16.40
C ALA A 87 -2.36 3.61 -17.88
N LEU A 88 -3.59 3.51 -18.40
CA LEU A 88 -3.83 3.16 -19.81
C LEU A 88 -3.28 4.25 -20.76
N LEU A 89 -3.48 5.53 -20.45
CA LEU A 89 -2.93 6.63 -21.25
C LEU A 89 -1.39 6.61 -21.26
N ILE A 90 -0.74 6.29 -20.14
CA ILE A 90 0.72 6.18 -20.06
C ILE A 90 1.24 5.02 -20.91
N LEU A 91 0.58 3.85 -20.84
CA LEU A 91 1.03 2.65 -21.54
C LEU A 91 0.81 2.72 -23.05
N PHE A 92 -0.37 3.20 -23.47
CA PHE A 92 -0.85 3.06 -24.85
C PHE A 92 -0.89 4.36 -25.65
N SER A 93 -0.52 5.50 -25.04
CA SER A 93 -0.49 6.78 -25.76
C SER A 93 0.77 7.59 -25.51
N THR A 94 0.99 8.62 -26.32
CA THR A 94 2.10 9.57 -26.19
C THR A 94 1.70 10.83 -25.43
N THR A 95 0.50 10.85 -24.83
CA THR A 95 -0.08 12.07 -24.26
C THR A 95 0.51 12.47 -22.91
N ILE A 96 1.11 11.53 -22.16
CA ILE A 96 1.77 11.79 -20.86
C ILE A 96 3.28 11.66 -20.98
N LEU A 97 3.80 10.60 -21.62
CA LEU A 97 5.21 10.40 -21.93
C LEU A 97 5.36 10.23 -23.44
N THR A 98 5.98 11.19 -24.10
CA THR A 98 6.05 11.26 -25.57
C THR A 98 7.22 10.46 -26.12
N SER A 99 8.44 10.72 -25.64
CA SER A 99 9.66 10.07 -26.12
C SER A 99 10.77 10.07 -25.06
N ALA A 100 11.74 9.18 -25.20
CA ALA A 100 12.99 9.21 -24.45
C ALA A 100 14.08 9.88 -25.27
N GLN A 101 14.92 10.70 -24.62
CA GLN A 101 16.09 11.35 -25.24
C GLN A 101 17.40 10.69 -24.78
N SER A 102 17.40 10.11 -23.58
CA SER A 102 18.51 9.36 -23.00
C SER A 102 17.97 8.44 -21.90
N PRO A 103 18.76 7.52 -21.29
CA PRO A 103 18.30 6.66 -20.21
C PRO A 103 17.63 7.40 -19.05
N HIS A 104 18.01 8.66 -18.80
CA HIS A 104 17.51 9.45 -17.68
C HIS A 104 16.68 10.67 -18.09
N ARG A 105 16.50 10.92 -19.39
CA ARG A 105 15.79 12.10 -19.89
C ARG A 105 14.70 11.70 -20.88
N TYR A 106 13.48 12.15 -20.60
CA TYR A 106 12.30 11.93 -21.43
C TYR A 106 11.49 13.21 -21.58
N ILE A 107 10.66 13.26 -22.63
CA ILE A 107 9.81 14.39 -22.96
C ILE A 107 8.40 14.07 -22.48
N PHE A 108 7.83 15.01 -21.75
CA PHE A 108 6.44 14.94 -21.29
C PHE A 108 5.47 15.36 -22.40
N GLY A 109 4.32 14.70 -22.41
CA GLY A 109 3.23 15.03 -23.31
C GLY A 109 2.28 16.10 -22.74
N PRO A 110 1.28 16.52 -23.52
CA PRO A 110 0.38 17.61 -23.16
C PRO A 110 -0.51 17.31 -21.93
N TYR A 111 -0.72 16.03 -21.59
CA TYR A 111 -1.52 15.64 -20.42
C TYR A 111 -0.70 15.39 -19.15
N TYR A 112 0.62 15.59 -19.19
CA TYR A 112 1.45 15.47 -18.00
C TYR A 112 1.04 16.42 -16.84
N PRO A 113 0.62 17.69 -17.07
CA PRO A 113 0.14 18.55 -15.99
C PRO A 113 -1.08 17.99 -15.25
N TYR A 114 -2.02 17.35 -15.96
CA TYR A 114 -3.20 16.72 -15.33
C TYR A 114 -2.81 15.50 -14.50
N PHE A 115 -1.87 14.71 -14.99
CA PHE A 115 -1.28 13.59 -14.25
C PHE A 115 -0.61 14.08 -12.96
N THR A 116 0.21 15.12 -13.02
CA THR A 116 0.89 15.68 -11.84
C THR A 116 -0.09 16.29 -10.84
N ALA A 117 -1.09 17.02 -11.32
CA ALA A 117 -2.15 17.59 -10.47
C ALA A 117 -2.93 16.49 -9.75
N TYR A 118 -3.28 15.41 -10.44
CA TYR A 118 -3.93 14.25 -9.83
C TYR A 118 -3.09 13.65 -8.72
N PHE A 119 -1.81 13.36 -8.98
CA PHE A 119 -0.89 12.82 -7.99
C PHE A 119 -0.75 13.73 -6.79
N PHE A 120 -0.58 15.03 -7.02
CA PHE A 120 -0.42 16.02 -5.97
C PHE A 120 -1.64 16.02 -5.03
N VAL A 121 -2.84 16.15 -5.59
CA VAL A 121 -4.08 16.21 -4.80
C VAL A 121 -4.35 14.90 -4.07
N VAL A 122 -4.25 13.76 -4.78
CA VAL A 122 -4.65 12.46 -4.21
C VAL A 122 -3.62 11.92 -3.21
N LEU A 123 -2.31 12.24 -3.37
CA LEU A 123 -1.28 11.85 -2.38
C LEU A 123 -1.21 12.77 -1.16
N LEU A 124 -1.56 14.05 -1.26
CA LEU A 124 -1.61 14.94 -0.09
C LEU A 124 -2.84 14.69 0.78
N THR A 125 -3.96 14.29 0.18
CA THR A 125 -5.20 14.03 0.93
C THR A 125 -5.03 13.00 2.05
N PRO A 126 -4.34 11.84 1.89
CA PRO A 126 -4.03 10.91 2.96
C PRO A 126 -3.30 11.53 4.15
N LEU A 127 -2.33 12.40 3.89
CA LEU A 127 -1.60 13.10 4.97
C LEU A 127 -2.53 14.00 5.77
N LEU A 128 -3.43 14.71 5.10
CA LEU A 128 -4.44 15.54 5.77
C LEU A 128 -5.42 14.71 6.60
N ILE A 129 -5.85 13.55 6.09
CA ILE A 129 -6.71 12.62 6.81
C ILE A 129 -6.00 12.08 8.06
N LEU A 130 -4.76 11.59 7.92
CA LEU A 130 -3.97 11.08 9.03
C LEU A 130 -3.68 12.19 10.07
N TYR A 131 -3.35 13.41 9.62
CA TYR A 131 -3.13 14.54 10.50
C TYR A 131 -4.40 14.92 11.29
N LYS A 132 -5.58 14.94 10.66
CA LYS A 132 -6.85 15.16 11.38
C LYS A 132 -7.11 14.08 12.40
N LYS A 133 -6.89 12.80 12.06
CA LYS A 133 -7.00 11.68 13.01
C LYS A 133 -6.02 11.84 14.18
N TYR A 134 -4.78 12.22 13.91
CA TYR A 134 -3.77 12.51 14.92
C TYR A 134 -4.24 13.61 15.90
N ARG A 135 -4.78 14.72 15.37
CA ARG A 135 -5.29 15.83 16.18
C ARG A 135 -6.48 15.43 17.06
N VAL A 136 -7.38 14.60 16.53
CA VAL A 136 -8.55 14.12 17.28
C VAL A 136 -8.14 13.17 18.40
N THR A 137 -7.24 12.23 18.15
CA THR A 137 -6.79 11.26 19.16
C THR A 137 -5.88 11.90 20.23
N ALA A 138 -5.21 13.04 19.93
CA ALA A 138 -4.41 13.77 20.92
C ALA A 138 -5.22 14.33 22.10
N ARG A 139 -6.53 14.54 21.90
CA ARG A 139 -7.43 15.11 22.91
C ARG A 139 -8.10 14.05 23.81
N ASP A 140 -7.90 12.78 23.50
CA ASP A 140 -8.54 11.66 24.20
C ASP A 140 -7.47 10.78 24.87
N ALA A 141 -7.38 10.87 26.18
CA ALA A 141 -6.43 10.10 26.98
C ALA A 141 -6.62 8.58 26.85
N MET A 142 -7.85 8.11 26.61
CA MET A 142 -8.17 6.69 26.38
C MET A 142 -7.60 6.14 25.09
N ARG A 143 -7.31 7.01 24.10
CA ARG A 143 -6.82 6.64 22.76
C ARG A 143 -5.31 6.83 22.58
N ARG A 144 -4.55 6.80 23.66
CA ARG A 144 -3.08 7.03 23.65
C ARG A 144 -2.32 6.08 22.71
N VAL A 145 -2.72 4.82 22.64
CA VAL A 145 -2.11 3.82 21.75
C VAL A 145 -2.41 4.16 20.29
N GLU A 146 -3.67 4.43 19.95
CA GLU A 146 -4.08 4.82 18.59
C GLU A 146 -3.36 6.12 18.15
N HIS A 147 -3.26 7.10 19.05
CA HIS A 147 -2.53 8.34 18.79
C HIS A 147 -1.08 8.09 18.40
N THR A 148 -0.40 7.21 19.13
CA THR A 148 0.99 6.84 18.83
C THR A 148 1.11 6.08 17.51
N GLN A 149 0.21 5.16 17.22
CA GLN A 149 0.16 4.43 15.95
C GLN A 149 -0.04 5.40 14.77
N ILE A 150 -0.99 6.34 14.88
CA ILE A 150 -1.25 7.35 13.84
C ILE A 150 -0.04 8.24 13.64
N LYS A 151 0.66 8.65 14.72
CA LYS A 151 1.88 9.45 14.64
C LYS A 151 2.95 8.79 13.77
N PHE A 152 3.27 7.52 14.02
CA PHE A 152 4.29 6.81 13.25
C PHE A 152 3.88 6.57 11.80
N VAL A 153 2.62 6.25 11.56
CA VAL A 153 2.10 6.08 10.19
C VAL A 153 2.09 7.42 9.44
N LEU A 154 1.72 8.52 10.09
CA LEU A 154 1.76 9.86 9.49
C LEU A 154 3.18 10.27 9.10
N ILE A 155 4.15 10.13 10.02
CA ILE A 155 5.55 10.48 9.75
C ILE A 155 6.12 9.58 8.65
N GLY A 156 5.93 8.26 8.77
CA GLY A 156 6.41 7.30 7.80
C GLY A 156 5.83 7.50 6.39
N SER A 157 4.58 7.95 6.29
CA SER A 157 3.95 8.27 5.00
C SER A 157 4.35 9.65 4.47
N ALA A 158 4.54 10.64 5.35
CA ALA A 158 4.86 12.01 4.95
C ALA A 158 6.22 12.09 4.23
N ILE A 159 7.23 11.37 4.72
CA ILE A 159 8.57 11.39 4.14
C ILE A 159 8.55 10.97 2.67
N PRO A 160 8.11 9.76 2.28
CA PRO A 160 8.13 9.35 0.88
C PRO A 160 7.14 10.11 0.01
N ILE A 161 5.99 10.53 0.53
CA ILE A 161 5.02 11.32 -0.24
C ILE A 161 5.63 12.68 -0.59
N LEU A 162 6.14 13.42 0.37
CA LEU A 162 6.71 14.75 0.14
C LEU A 162 7.97 14.66 -0.72
N THR A 163 8.87 13.71 -0.43
CA THR A 163 10.06 13.48 -1.23
C THR A 163 9.71 13.05 -2.66
N GLY A 164 8.75 12.14 -2.81
CA GLY A 164 8.29 11.67 -4.11
C GLY A 164 7.65 12.78 -4.94
N LEU A 165 6.79 13.60 -4.35
CA LEU A 165 6.20 14.77 -5.03
C LEU A 165 7.28 15.78 -5.43
N PHE A 166 8.26 16.04 -4.55
CA PHE A 166 9.35 16.95 -4.85
C PHE A 166 10.23 16.43 -6.00
N ASN A 167 10.75 15.20 -5.88
CA ASN A 167 11.69 14.66 -6.85
C ASN A 167 11.04 14.24 -8.18
N ASN A 168 9.87 13.58 -8.13
CA ASN A 168 9.25 13.01 -9.32
C ASN A 168 8.21 13.93 -9.98
N ILE A 169 7.96 15.10 -9.41
CA ILE A 169 7.09 16.12 -10.02
C ILE A 169 7.83 17.44 -10.14
N ILE A 170 8.23 18.06 -9.02
CA ILE A 170 8.77 19.43 -9.04
C ILE A 170 10.11 19.47 -9.76
N LEU A 171 11.06 18.61 -9.42
CA LEU A 171 12.37 18.60 -10.09
C LEU A 171 12.26 18.24 -11.57
N LEU A 172 11.36 17.33 -11.95
CA LEU A 172 11.15 16.96 -13.34
C LEU A 172 10.55 18.10 -14.16
N VAL A 173 9.60 18.85 -13.61
CA VAL A 173 9.06 20.06 -14.26
C VAL A 173 10.16 21.13 -14.46
N LEU A 174 11.12 21.21 -13.52
CA LEU A 174 12.30 22.08 -13.64
C LEU A 174 13.39 21.54 -14.57
N GLY A 175 13.19 20.36 -15.20
CA GLY A 175 14.16 19.74 -16.10
C GLY A 175 15.33 19.04 -15.40
N ILE A 176 15.21 18.76 -14.09
CA ILE A 176 16.24 18.10 -13.27
C ILE A 176 15.89 16.62 -13.12
N PHE A 177 16.59 15.74 -13.84
CA PHE A 177 16.29 14.32 -13.91
C PHE A 177 17.20 13.43 -13.02
N ASN A 178 18.30 13.95 -12.50
CA ASN A 178 19.35 13.16 -11.84
C ASN A 178 18.97 12.58 -10.47
N TYR A 179 17.88 13.03 -9.87
CA TYR A 179 17.49 12.68 -8.49
C TYR A 179 16.29 11.73 -8.40
N GLN A 180 15.90 11.11 -9.52
CA GLN A 180 14.71 10.22 -9.56
C GLN A 180 14.81 9.02 -8.63
N TRP A 181 16.02 8.54 -8.32
CA TRP A 181 16.28 7.44 -7.40
C TRP A 181 15.92 7.76 -5.94
N ILE A 182 15.86 9.05 -5.56
CA ILE A 182 15.55 9.46 -4.18
C ILE A 182 14.09 9.11 -3.81
N GLY A 183 13.15 9.22 -4.76
CA GLY A 183 11.75 8.87 -4.55
C GLY A 183 11.58 7.44 -4.04
N PRO A 184 11.98 6.41 -4.80
CA PRO A 184 11.93 5.03 -4.36
C PRO A 184 12.71 4.77 -3.06
N THR A 185 13.91 5.35 -2.90
CA THR A 185 14.73 5.16 -1.69
C THR A 185 14.05 5.73 -0.45
N SER A 186 13.33 6.83 -0.57
CA SER A 186 12.60 7.42 0.55
C SER A 186 11.50 6.53 1.13
N THR A 187 11.01 5.51 0.37
CA THR A 187 10.04 4.53 0.87
C THR A 187 10.61 3.65 1.97
N LEU A 188 11.94 3.57 2.13
CA LEU A 188 12.59 2.91 3.27
C LEU A 188 12.17 3.56 4.60
N ALA A 189 11.99 4.88 4.63
CA ALA A 189 11.48 5.55 5.82
C ALA A 189 10.07 5.05 6.19
N MET A 190 9.17 4.91 5.20
CA MET A 190 7.84 4.33 5.44
C MET A 190 7.95 2.91 5.99
N THR A 191 8.82 2.08 5.40
CA THR A 191 9.04 0.71 5.86
C THR A 191 9.52 0.68 7.33
N ILE A 192 10.50 1.51 7.70
CA ILE A 192 11.03 1.59 9.06
C ILE A 192 9.95 2.03 10.06
N PHE A 193 9.25 3.12 9.78
CA PHE A 193 8.23 3.65 10.69
C PHE A 193 7.01 2.72 10.82
N PHE A 194 6.58 2.10 9.73
CA PHE A 194 5.47 1.14 9.76
C PHE A 194 5.87 -0.14 10.48
N THR A 195 7.07 -0.66 10.21
CA THR A 195 7.62 -1.81 10.93
C THR A 195 7.70 -1.53 12.44
N TYR A 196 8.19 -0.36 12.83
CA TYR A 196 8.22 0.04 14.24
C TYR A 196 6.80 0.11 14.84
N ALA A 197 5.83 0.73 14.12
CA ALA A 197 4.45 0.80 14.57
C ALA A 197 3.80 -0.59 14.71
N ILE A 198 4.12 -1.51 13.80
CA ILE A 198 3.62 -2.89 13.82
C ILE A 198 4.17 -3.65 15.03
N PHE A 199 5.48 -3.65 15.21
CA PHE A 199 6.12 -4.44 16.28
C PHE A 199 5.94 -3.83 17.66
N LYS A 200 6.18 -2.53 17.82
CA LYS A 200 6.17 -1.86 19.13
C LYS A 200 4.77 -1.54 19.63
N HIS A 201 3.87 -1.20 18.73
CA HIS A 201 2.52 -0.73 19.09
C HIS A 201 1.41 -1.68 18.65
N HIS A 202 1.75 -2.92 18.28
CA HIS A 202 0.78 -3.95 17.88
C HIS A 202 -0.24 -3.45 16.85
N LEU A 203 0.24 -2.70 15.84
CA LEU A 203 -0.61 -2.08 14.82
C LEU A 203 -1.44 -3.11 14.07
N PHE A 204 -0.83 -4.28 13.81
CA PHE A 204 -1.45 -5.39 13.11
C PHE A 204 -1.23 -6.71 13.87
N ASN A 205 -2.06 -7.69 13.60
CA ASN A 205 -1.80 -9.07 14.00
C ASN A 205 -0.72 -9.67 13.08
N LEU A 206 0.50 -9.81 13.60
CA LEU A 206 1.66 -10.27 12.84
C LEU A 206 1.44 -11.61 12.15
N LYS A 207 0.73 -12.56 12.80
CA LYS A 207 0.44 -13.88 12.20
C LYS A 207 -0.31 -13.74 10.88
N VAL A 208 -1.36 -12.91 10.87
CA VAL A 208 -2.21 -12.70 9.67
C VAL A 208 -1.39 -12.06 8.55
N ILE A 209 -0.70 -10.94 8.85
CA ILE A 209 0.07 -10.20 7.83
C ILE A 209 1.18 -11.05 7.24
N THR A 210 1.97 -11.74 8.08
CA THR A 210 3.06 -12.58 7.60
C THR A 210 2.52 -13.67 6.66
N THR A 211 1.38 -14.28 7.01
CA THR A 211 0.76 -15.30 6.16
C THR A 211 0.24 -14.73 4.85
N GLU A 212 -0.40 -13.54 4.88
CA GLU A 212 -0.89 -12.86 3.68
C GLU A 212 0.25 -12.48 2.74
N ILE A 213 1.30 -11.83 3.27
CA ILE A 213 2.46 -11.39 2.47
C ILE A 213 3.18 -12.61 1.88
N PHE A 214 3.42 -13.65 2.69
CA PHE A 214 4.10 -14.86 2.21
C PHE A 214 3.31 -15.57 1.11
N SER A 215 1.99 -15.73 1.30
CA SER A 215 1.12 -16.35 0.29
C SER A 215 1.06 -15.52 -0.99
N ALA A 216 0.98 -14.19 -0.89
CA ALA A 216 0.98 -13.30 -2.04
C ALA A 216 2.33 -13.30 -2.78
N ALA A 217 3.45 -13.29 -2.05
CA ALA A 217 4.79 -13.36 -2.63
C ALA A 217 5.01 -14.69 -3.36
N LEU A 218 4.61 -15.81 -2.76
CA LEU A 218 4.69 -17.13 -3.38
C LEU A 218 3.84 -17.18 -4.67
N ALA A 219 2.60 -16.70 -4.61
CA ALA A 219 1.74 -16.63 -5.79
C ALA A 219 2.34 -15.75 -6.89
N LEU A 220 2.97 -14.62 -6.55
CA LEU A 220 3.64 -13.74 -7.50
C LEU A 220 4.81 -14.44 -8.20
N VAL A 221 5.66 -15.14 -7.44
CA VAL A 221 6.82 -15.88 -7.98
C VAL A 221 6.32 -16.96 -8.95
N LEU A 222 5.31 -17.74 -8.55
CA LEU A 222 4.74 -18.79 -9.40
C LEU A 222 4.04 -18.21 -10.65
N PHE A 223 3.39 -17.06 -10.53
CA PHE A 223 2.80 -16.35 -11.67
C PHE A 223 3.87 -15.92 -12.68
N VAL A 224 4.96 -15.31 -12.19
CA VAL A 224 6.08 -14.88 -13.04
C VAL A 224 6.73 -16.09 -13.73
N GLN A 225 6.86 -17.22 -13.05
CA GLN A 225 7.43 -18.45 -13.62
C GLN A 225 6.66 -18.96 -14.87
N ILE A 226 5.35 -18.69 -14.98
CA ILE A 226 4.54 -19.08 -16.16
C ILE A 226 5.10 -18.45 -17.44
N PHE A 227 5.61 -17.21 -17.36
CA PHE A 227 6.14 -16.49 -18.53
C PHE A 227 7.53 -16.97 -18.96
N PHE A 228 8.30 -17.58 -18.04
CA PHE A 228 9.61 -18.14 -18.33
C PHE A 228 9.59 -19.64 -18.70
N ALA A 229 8.40 -20.22 -18.87
CA ALA A 229 8.28 -21.62 -19.26
C ALA A 229 8.61 -21.82 -20.76
N ASP A 230 9.64 -22.63 -21.05
CA ASP A 230 10.17 -22.84 -22.41
C ASP A 230 9.23 -23.66 -23.31
N THR A 231 8.43 -24.57 -22.73
CA THR A 231 7.54 -25.45 -23.50
C THR A 231 6.09 -25.27 -23.06
N PHE A 232 5.16 -25.56 -24.00
CA PHE A 232 3.73 -25.51 -23.72
C PHE A 232 3.31 -26.44 -22.57
N ALA A 233 3.89 -27.64 -22.50
CA ALA A 233 3.61 -28.61 -21.44
C ALA A 233 4.05 -28.08 -20.06
N VAL A 234 5.26 -27.50 -19.95
CA VAL A 234 5.76 -26.89 -18.70
C VAL A 234 4.91 -25.69 -18.31
N ARG A 235 4.44 -24.89 -19.27
CA ARG A 235 3.56 -23.75 -19.02
C ARG A 235 2.22 -24.17 -18.44
N LEU A 236 1.60 -25.24 -18.97
CA LEU A 236 0.35 -25.79 -18.41
C LEU A 236 0.54 -26.29 -16.97
N VAL A 237 1.63 -27.00 -16.69
CA VAL A 237 1.96 -27.47 -15.33
C VAL A 237 2.16 -26.26 -14.40
N SER A 238 2.89 -25.23 -14.82
CA SER A 238 3.12 -24.01 -14.03
C SER A 238 1.81 -23.28 -13.72
N ILE A 239 0.88 -23.21 -14.66
CA ILE A 239 -0.46 -22.66 -14.43
C ILE A 239 -1.21 -23.48 -13.37
N GLY A 240 -1.18 -24.82 -13.47
CA GLY A 240 -1.81 -25.71 -12.48
C GLY A 240 -1.23 -25.50 -11.07
N ILE A 241 0.11 -25.43 -10.96
CA ILE A 241 0.81 -25.18 -9.70
C ILE A 241 0.43 -23.80 -9.14
N PHE A 242 0.38 -22.75 -9.98
CA PHE A 242 -0.03 -21.41 -9.57
C PHE A 242 -1.43 -21.39 -8.96
N PHE A 243 -2.43 -21.97 -9.64
CA PHE A 243 -3.80 -22.02 -9.12
C PHE A 243 -3.92 -22.87 -7.86
N GLY A 244 -3.20 -23.99 -7.77
CA GLY A 244 -3.13 -24.82 -6.57
C GLY A 244 -2.55 -24.06 -5.39
N ALA A 245 -1.41 -23.41 -5.57
CA ALA A 245 -0.74 -22.62 -4.54
C ALA A 245 -1.55 -21.38 -4.13
N ALA A 246 -2.18 -20.68 -5.08
CA ALA A 246 -3.06 -19.55 -4.80
C ALA A 246 -4.29 -19.98 -4.00
N GLY A 247 -4.94 -21.08 -4.38
CA GLY A 247 -6.06 -21.67 -3.63
C GLY A 247 -5.67 -22.08 -2.22
N PHE A 248 -4.54 -22.77 -2.06
CA PHE A 248 -4.01 -23.14 -0.76
C PHE A 248 -3.67 -21.89 0.08
N GLY A 249 -3.04 -20.88 -0.49
CA GLY A 249 -2.73 -19.60 0.17
C GLY A 249 -3.99 -18.92 0.70
N ILE A 250 -5.08 -18.87 -0.09
CA ILE A 250 -6.36 -18.31 0.34
C ILE A 250 -6.94 -19.09 1.54
N LEU A 251 -6.90 -20.42 1.50
CA LEU A 251 -7.39 -21.26 2.58
C LEU A 251 -6.56 -21.08 3.85
N LEU A 252 -5.24 -20.99 3.71
CA LEU A 252 -4.30 -20.80 4.82
C LEU A 252 -4.53 -19.42 5.48
N VAL A 253 -4.65 -18.35 4.71
CA VAL A 253 -4.97 -17.01 5.22
C VAL A 253 -6.32 -17.02 5.97
N ARG A 254 -7.36 -17.63 5.40
CA ARG A 254 -8.67 -17.75 6.06
C ARG A 254 -8.59 -18.51 7.37
N SER A 255 -7.81 -19.60 7.42
CA SER A 255 -7.60 -20.40 8.63
C SER A 255 -6.92 -19.60 9.73
N VAL A 256 -5.85 -18.87 9.39
CA VAL A 256 -5.12 -18.01 10.34
C VAL A 256 -6.01 -16.87 10.87
N ILE A 257 -6.79 -16.22 10.01
CA ILE A 257 -7.73 -15.17 10.43
C ILE A 257 -8.77 -15.73 11.42
N LYS A 258 -9.29 -16.93 11.14
CA LYS A 258 -10.27 -17.59 12.03
C LYS A 258 -9.64 -17.94 13.38
N GLU A 259 -8.43 -18.51 13.38
CA GLU A 259 -7.69 -18.84 14.62
C GLU A 259 -7.45 -17.60 15.48
N VAL A 260 -6.99 -16.51 14.86
CA VAL A 260 -6.74 -15.25 15.56
C VAL A 260 -8.01 -14.68 16.15
N ARG A 261 -9.12 -14.66 15.41
CA ARG A 261 -10.42 -14.19 15.89
C ARG A 261 -10.89 -15.00 17.10
N ASN A 262 -10.84 -16.33 16.99
CA ASN A 262 -11.23 -17.21 18.09
C ASN A 262 -10.39 -16.95 19.35
N ARG A 263 -9.11 -16.68 19.18
CA ARG A 263 -8.19 -16.35 20.28
C ARG A 263 -8.53 -15.01 20.93
N GLU A 264 -8.81 -13.98 20.14
CA GLU A 264 -9.24 -12.67 20.64
C GLU A 264 -10.57 -12.76 21.41
N GLU A 265 -11.54 -13.56 20.92
CA GLU A 265 -12.81 -13.82 21.61
C GLU A 265 -12.60 -14.56 22.93
N LEU A 266 -11.72 -15.59 22.96
CA LEU A 266 -11.37 -16.31 24.19
C LEU A 266 -10.69 -15.41 25.23
N GLU A 267 -9.77 -14.56 24.81
CA GLU A 267 -9.11 -13.59 25.69
C GLU A 267 -10.10 -12.59 26.28
N GLN A 268 -11.07 -12.12 25.46
CA GLN A 268 -12.12 -11.23 25.92
C GLN A 268 -13.04 -11.90 26.95
N LEU A 269 -13.52 -13.10 26.65
CA LEU A 269 -14.37 -13.89 27.58
C LEU A 269 -13.65 -14.20 28.88
N THR A 270 -12.36 -14.55 28.83
CA THR A 270 -11.53 -14.79 30.00
C THR A 270 -11.43 -13.55 30.89
N LYS A 271 -11.27 -12.37 30.25
CA LYS A 271 -11.20 -11.09 30.96
C LYS A 271 -12.53 -10.70 31.61
N GLU A 272 -13.65 -10.93 30.91
CA GLU A 272 -14.98 -10.69 31.42
C GLU A 272 -15.28 -11.64 32.62
N LEU A 273 -14.91 -12.92 32.49
CA LEU A 273 -15.07 -13.92 33.55
C LEU A 273 -14.22 -13.55 34.78
N SER A 274 -12.98 -13.12 34.59
CA SER A 274 -12.10 -12.65 35.68
C SER A 274 -12.68 -11.45 36.39
N GLY A 275 -13.23 -10.47 35.65
CA GLY A 275 -13.89 -9.29 36.22
C GLY A 275 -15.13 -9.65 37.05
N ALA A 276 -15.99 -10.51 36.50
CA ALA A 276 -17.17 -10.99 37.21
C ALA A 276 -16.81 -11.77 38.49
N ASN A 277 -15.75 -12.59 38.45
CA ASN A 277 -15.26 -13.34 39.60
C ASN A 277 -14.68 -12.42 40.70
N GLU A 278 -14.00 -11.32 40.32
CA GLU A 278 -13.54 -10.29 41.27
C GLU A 278 -14.72 -9.54 41.92
N GLU A 279 -15.77 -9.23 41.17
CA GLU A 279 -16.99 -8.61 41.72
C GLU A 279 -17.71 -9.55 42.71
N LEU A 280 -17.85 -10.83 42.35
CA LEU A 280 -18.41 -11.84 43.26
C LEU A 280 -17.61 -11.97 44.56
N LYS A 281 -16.26 -11.99 44.47
CA LYS A 281 -15.40 -12.03 45.66
C LYS A 281 -15.52 -10.78 46.54
N LYS A 282 -15.79 -9.62 45.96
CA LYS A 282 -16.01 -8.37 46.72
C LYS A 282 -17.37 -8.41 47.45
N LEU A 283 -18.41 -8.92 46.78
CA LEU A 283 -19.74 -9.09 47.40
C LEU A 283 -19.75 -10.11 48.52
N ASP A 284 -18.99 -11.20 48.40
CA ASP A 284 -18.88 -12.24 49.41
C ASP A 284 -18.11 -11.77 50.67
N LYS A 285 -17.15 -10.86 50.50
CA LYS A 285 -16.41 -10.21 51.60
C LYS A 285 -17.22 -9.11 52.33
N ALA A 286 -18.29 -8.62 51.71
CA ALA A 286 -19.12 -7.55 52.26
C ALA A 286 -20.31 -8.08 53.06
N LYS A 287 -20.53 -9.40 53.05
CA LYS A 287 -21.45 -10.15 53.93
C LYS A 287 -20.76 -10.60 55.19
#